data_63a5e350be0ebb06645fd21f171da57c
#
_entry.id   63a5e350be0ebb06645fd21f171da57c
#
_cell.length_a   1.000
_cell.length_b   1.000
_cell.length_c   1.000
_cell.angle_alpha   90.00
_cell.angle_beta   90.00
_cell.angle_gamma   90.00
#
_symmetry.space_group_name_H-M   'P 1'
#
loop_
_entity.id
_entity.type
_entity.pdbx_description
1 polymer ?
#
loop_
_entity_poly.entity_id
_entity_poly.type
_entity_poly.pdbx_seq_one_letter_code
_entity_poly.pdbx_strand_id
1 'polypeptide(L)'
;LKRVKNRSKQLLTLTEKTSKMKKIKNLALLMAIVLGLTFTSCTKDNTATIEEEETAVAPVGIPQDVFEKAQSLHFNTFDMQKTMFEKPGGKMEEAYLLEGDIMIPHDQLMAMEFGDGITSKQYRTSNLVSDGVITIIGYTANNSNGLTTKMQTGLQWAVDNYNALGLDISFQLTFGTNYQNKDMVVYQVSGGAGGSAGFPSGGNPNKWVRINSGLAPYSNNVHEHVIGHEIGHSIGFRHSDYFSRQSCGQNSNEGSAGVGAIHIPGTPTGWDPTSLMNACFSSSEDGEFNSNDITALRWMY
;
A
#
# COMPACT_ATOMS: atom_id res chain seq x y z
N LEU A 1 -63.38 6.07 -1.42
CA LEU A 1 -63.29 6.41 -2.86
C LEU A 1 -61.89 6.84 -3.29
N LYS A 2 -61.09 7.61 -2.54
CA LYS A 2 -59.72 8.05 -2.89
C LYS A 2 -58.68 6.92 -2.97
N ARG A 3 -58.81 5.85 -2.19
CA ARG A 3 -57.87 4.68 -2.22
C ARG A 3 -58.05 3.79 -3.43
N VAL A 4 -59.22 3.65 -3.97
CA VAL A 4 -59.48 2.80 -5.15
C VAL A 4 -58.96 3.49 -6.43
N LYS A 5 -59.09 4.85 -6.55
CA LYS A 5 -58.59 5.60 -7.69
C LYS A 5 -57.04 5.58 -7.83
N ASN A 6 -56.30 5.49 -6.70
CA ASN A 6 -54.83 5.42 -6.74
C ASN A 6 -54.31 4.03 -7.16
N ARG A 7 -55.00 2.96 -6.82
CA ARG A 7 -54.61 1.59 -7.28
C ARG A 7 -54.82 1.40 -8.78
N SER A 8 -55.87 1.96 -9.36
CA SER A 8 -56.12 1.85 -10.81
C SER A 8 -55.08 2.64 -11.64
N LYS A 9 -54.63 3.80 -11.14
CA LYS A 9 -53.56 4.55 -11.80
C LYS A 9 -52.19 3.85 -11.75
N GLN A 10 -51.85 3.17 -10.67
CA GLN A 10 -50.60 2.39 -10.56
C GLN A 10 -50.61 1.14 -11.46
N LEU A 11 -51.76 0.47 -11.62
CA LEU A 11 -51.85 -0.66 -12.52
C LEU A 11 -51.70 -0.24 -14.00
N LEU A 12 -52.28 0.88 -14.39
CA LEU A 12 -52.15 1.40 -15.76
C LEU A 12 -50.72 1.77 -16.15
N THR A 13 -49.96 2.37 -15.21
CA THR A 13 -48.55 2.73 -15.47
C THR A 13 -47.63 1.50 -15.56
N LEU A 14 -47.94 0.43 -14.82
CA LEU A 14 -47.20 -0.85 -14.87
C LEU A 14 -47.44 -1.60 -16.19
N THR A 15 -48.69 -1.61 -16.69
CA THR A 15 -49.02 -2.27 -17.96
C THR A 15 -48.43 -1.55 -19.17
N GLU A 16 -48.38 -0.20 -19.17
CA GLU A 16 -47.71 0.56 -20.22
C GLU A 16 -46.19 0.32 -20.24
N LYS A 17 -45.57 0.22 -19.08
CA LYS A 17 -44.11 0.00 -18.95
C LYS A 17 -43.69 -1.39 -19.44
N THR A 18 -44.51 -2.42 -19.15
CA THR A 18 -44.27 -3.79 -19.63
C THR A 18 -44.51 -3.94 -21.14
N SER A 19 -45.49 -3.21 -21.70
CA SER A 19 -45.76 -3.19 -23.16
C SER A 19 -44.60 -2.52 -23.93
N LYS A 20 -44.04 -1.40 -23.42
CA LYS A 20 -42.88 -0.75 -24.03
C LYS A 20 -41.62 -1.63 -24.00
N MET A 21 -41.37 -2.34 -22.88
CA MET A 21 -40.22 -3.25 -22.79
C MET A 21 -40.34 -4.47 -23.73
N LYS A 22 -41.54 -5.01 -23.94
CA LYS A 22 -41.74 -6.10 -24.92
C LYS A 22 -41.50 -5.64 -26.35
N LYS A 23 -41.94 -4.42 -26.73
CA LYS A 23 -41.65 -3.85 -28.05
C LYS A 23 -40.17 -3.63 -28.34
N ILE A 24 -39.39 -3.19 -27.31
CA ILE A 24 -37.94 -3.00 -27.43
C ILE A 24 -37.20 -4.34 -27.58
N LYS A 25 -37.60 -5.39 -26.84
CA LYS A 25 -37.02 -6.75 -26.97
C LYS A 25 -37.27 -7.36 -28.34
N ASN A 26 -38.46 -7.17 -28.91
CA ASN A 26 -38.78 -7.69 -30.25
C ASN A 26 -38.06 -6.92 -31.37
N LEU A 27 -37.81 -5.63 -31.20
CA LEU A 27 -37.03 -4.82 -32.17
C LEU A 27 -35.53 -5.21 -32.14
N ALA A 28 -34.97 -5.49 -30.98
CA ALA A 28 -33.60 -5.97 -30.85
C ALA A 28 -33.41 -7.39 -31.45
N LEU A 29 -34.39 -8.26 -31.32
CA LEU A 29 -34.35 -9.59 -31.93
C LEU A 29 -34.46 -9.58 -33.45
N LEU A 30 -35.20 -8.64 -34.03
CA LEU A 30 -35.30 -8.46 -35.50
C LEU A 30 -34.02 -7.91 -36.11
N MET A 31 -33.27 -7.01 -35.41
CA MET A 31 -31.98 -6.53 -35.87
C MET A 31 -30.89 -7.61 -35.85
N ALA A 32 -30.96 -8.57 -34.94
CA ALA A 32 -29.98 -9.67 -34.86
C ALA A 32 -30.12 -10.69 -36.01
N ILE A 33 -31.29 -10.79 -36.66
CA ILE A 33 -31.54 -11.73 -37.74
C ILE A 33 -31.09 -11.15 -39.11
N VAL A 34 -31.01 -9.85 -39.27
CA VAL A 34 -30.62 -9.20 -40.55
C VAL A 34 -29.10 -9.09 -40.71
N LEU A 35 -28.28 -9.23 -39.60
CA LEU A 35 -26.80 -9.20 -39.66
C LEU A 35 -26.15 -10.58 -39.85
N GLY A 36 -26.93 -11.66 -40.06
CA GLY A 36 -26.47 -13.05 -40.05
C GLY A 36 -26.19 -13.70 -41.41
N LEU A 37 -26.13 -12.97 -42.53
CA LEU A 37 -26.00 -13.60 -43.85
C LEU A 37 -24.95 -12.96 -44.78
N THR A 38 -23.71 -12.77 -44.26
CA THR A 38 -22.54 -12.64 -45.14
C THR A 38 -21.30 -13.26 -44.50
N PHE A 39 -21.25 -14.60 -44.47
CA PHE A 39 -19.99 -15.30 -44.31
C PHE A 39 -19.52 -15.79 -45.66
N THR A 40 -18.67 -15.01 -46.32
CA THR A 40 -17.78 -15.51 -47.35
C THR A 40 -16.59 -16.17 -46.69
N SER A 41 -16.44 -17.44 -46.99
CA SER A 41 -15.26 -18.27 -46.69
C SER A 41 -13.98 -17.55 -47.12
N CYS A 42 -13.03 -17.38 -46.20
CA CYS A 42 -11.62 -17.17 -46.49
C CYS A 42 -10.78 -18.16 -45.72
N THR A 43 -9.90 -18.78 -46.46
CA THR A 43 -8.86 -19.75 -46.15
C THR A 43 -8.04 -19.40 -44.92
N LYS A 44 -7.69 -20.44 -44.14
CA LYS A 44 -6.69 -20.41 -43.08
C LYS A 44 -5.34 -19.90 -43.60
N ASP A 45 -5.02 -18.67 -43.25
CA ASP A 45 -3.63 -18.26 -43.08
C ASP A 45 -3.35 -18.22 -41.59
N ASN A 46 -2.47 -19.09 -41.12
CA ASN A 46 -1.86 -19.08 -39.80
C ASN A 46 -0.87 -17.91 -39.72
N THR A 47 -1.39 -16.69 -39.66
CA THR A 47 -0.61 -15.58 -39.14
C THR A 47 -0.89 -15.52 -37.65
N ALA A 48 0.05 -16.03 -36.85
CA ALA A 48 0.09 -15.74 -35.43
C ALA A 48 0.20 -14.20 -35.32
N THR A 49 -0.90 -13.55 -34.99
CA THR A 49 -0.86 -12.19 -34.46
C THR A 49 -0.08 -12.31 -33.16
N ILE A 50 1.18 -11.90 -33.18
CA ILE A 50 1.90 -11.51 -31.99
C ILE A 50 1.11 -10.30 -31.50
N GLU A 51 0.28 -10.49 -30.45
CA GLU A 51 -0.18 -9.36 -29.66
C GLU A 51 1.11 -8.74 -29.10
N GLU A 52 1.52 -7.61 -29.66
CA GLU A 52 2.53 -6.77 -29.03
C GLU A 52 1.92 -6.39 -27.68
N GLU A 53 2.45 -6.98 -26.61
CA GLU A 53 2.17 -6.59 -25.25
C GLU A 53 2.55 -5.11 -25.15
N GLU A 54 1.56 -4.22 -25.09
CA GLU A 54 1.76 -2.79 -25.00
C GLU A 54 2.49 -2.53 -23.68
N THR A 55 3.82 -2.43 -23.74
CA THR A 55 4.65 -2.20 -22.57
C THR A 55 4.24 -0.85 -21.96
N ALA A 56 3.81 -0.89 -20.71
CA ALA A 56 3.42 0.33 -19.98
C ALA A 56 4.60 1.31 -19.98
N VAL A 57 4.32 2.56 -20.34
CA VAL A 57 5.34 3.60 -20.46
C VAL A 57 5.62 4.22 -19.10
N ALA A 58 6.89 4.31 -18.73
CA ALA A 58 7.31 4.93 -17.47
C ALA A 58 6.88 6.41 -17.39
N PRO A 59 6.50 6.91 -16.20
CA PRO A 59 6.28 8.32 -15.96
C PRO A 59 7.50 9.18 -16.32
N VAL A 60 7.26 10.44 -16.68
CA VAL A 60 8.33 11.37 -17.07
C VAL A 60 9.39 11.48 -15.95
N GLY A 61 10.65 11.23 -16.31
CA GLY A 61 11.78 11.30 -15.37
C GLY A 61 12.11 9.98 -14.64
N ILE A 62 11.32 8.93 -14.83
CA ILE A 62 11.63 7.58 -14.33
C ILE A 62 12.27 6.78 -15.48
N PRO A 63 13.47 6.18 -15.30
CA PRO A 63 14.02 5.26 -16.28
C PRO A 63 13.10 4.05 -16.50
N GLN A 64 13.00 3.60 -17.74
CA GLN A 64 12.07 2.51 -18.12
C GLN A 64 12.40 1.20 -17.39
N ASP A 65 13.67 0.86 -17.27
CA ASP A 65 14.15 -0.33 -16.54
C ASP A 65 13.81 -0.31 -15.06
N VAL A 66 13.87 0.86 -14.44
CA VAL A 66 13.47 1.06 -13.03
C VAL A 66 11.96 0.94 -12.86
N PHE A 67 11.20 1.50 -13.80
CA PHE A 67 9.75 1.39 -13.81
C PHE A 67 9.31 -0.08 -13.96
N GLU A 68 9.88 -0.79 -14.93
CA GLU A 68 9.63 -2.22 -15.14
C GLU A 68 10.05 -3.06 -13.91
N LYS A 69 11.18 -2.71 -13.28
CA LYS A 69 11.61 -3.35 -12.04
C LYS A 69 10.60 -3.15 -10.91
N ALA A 70 10.11 -1.91 -10.71
CA ALA A 70 9.08 -1.64 -9.71
C ALA A 70 7.79 -2.41 -10.00
N GLN A 71 7.37 -2.47 -11.26
CA GLN A 71 6.21 -3.28 -11.68
C GLN A 71 6.44 -4.77 -11.45
N SER A 72 7.61 -5.30 -11.77
CA SER A 72 7.95 -6.71 -11.54
C SER A 72 7.94 -7.09 -10.07
N LEU A 73 8.17 -6.12 -9.18
CA LEU A 73 8.06 -6.25 -7.74
C LEU A 73 6.64 -5.95 -7.22
N HIS A 74 5.70 -5.72 -8.13
CA HIS A 74 4.29 -5.44 -7.86
C HIS A 74 4.02 -4.21 -7.00
N PHE A 75 4.88 -3.21 -7.10
CA PHE A 75 4.58 -1.89 -6.57
C PHE A 75 3.50 -1.20 -7.40
N ASN A 76 2.68 -0.39 -6.74
CA ASN A 76 1.89 0.59 -7.45
C ASN A 76 2.81 1.68 -8.03
N THR A 77 2.88 1.74 -9.34
CA THR A 77 3.74 2.69 -10.06
C THR A 77 2.99 3.93 -10.54
N PHE A 78 1.70 4.05 -10.22
CA PHE A 78 0.84 5.15 -10.72
C PHE A 78 1.33 6.53 -10.23
N ASP A 79 1.75 6.63 -8.98
CA ASP A 79 2.28 7.85 -8.35
C ASP A 79 3.79 7.77 -8.08
N MET A 80 4.50 6.85 -8.75
CA MET A 80 5.94 6.67 -8.61
C MET A 80 6.70 7.96 -8.94
N GLN A 81 7.56 8.38 -8.04
CA GLN A 81 8.37 9.60 -8.16
C GLN A 81 9.84 9.30 -7.94
N LYS A 82 10.68 9.86 -8.80
CA LYS A 82 12.12 9.94 -8.57
C LYS A 82 12.41 11.06 -7.57
N THR A 83 13.19 10.78 -6.56
CA THR A 83 13.51 11.73 -5.48
C THR A 83 14.92 11.50 -4.95
N MET A 84 15.31 12.33 -4.00
CA MET A 84 16.58 12.19 -3.29
C MET A 84 16.34 11.66 -1.88
N PHE A 85 17.08 10.63 -1.53
CA PHE A 85 17.07 10.02 -0.21
C PHE A 85 18.16 10.66 0.65
N GLU A 86 17.74 11.39 1.66
CA GLU A 86 18.66 11.96 2.66
C GLU A 86 18.89 10.95 3.78
N LYS A 87 20.16 10.59 4.03
CA LYS A 87 20.60 9.80 5.19
C LYS A 87 21.03 10.70 6.34
N PRO A 88 21.03 10.20 7.59
CA PRO A 88 21.58 10.96 8.71
C PRO A 88 22.99 11.46 8.42
N GLY A 89 23.21 12.75 8.65
CA GLY A 89 24.47 13.44 8.29
C GLY A 89 24.47 14.09 6.91
N GLY A 90 23.32 14.14 6.23
CA GLY A 90 23.12 14.92 4.98
C GLY A 90 23.63 14.24 3.71
N LYS A 91 24.01 12.95 3.76
CA LYS A 91 24.35 12.20 2.55
C LYS A 91 23.09 11.96 1.73
N MET A 92 23.13 12.37 0.46
CA MET A 92 22.02 12.20 -0.48
C MET A 92 22.33 11.06 -1.46
N GLU A 93 21.30 10.28 -1.80
CA GLU A 93 21.34 9.28 -2.87
C GLU A 93 20.02 9.26 -3.64
N GLU A 94 20.06 8.75 -4.86
CA GLU A 94 18.86 8.61 -5.68
C GLU A 94 17.93 7.53 -5.11
N ALA A 95 16.62 7.81 -5.10
CA ALA A 95 15.59 6.90 -4.63
C ALA A 95 14.28 7.11 -5.37
N TYR A 96 13.36 6.19 -5.14
CA TYR A 96 12.01 6.24 -5.66
C TYR A 96 11.01 6.19 -4.51
N LEU A 97 10.05 7.12 -4.57
CA LEU A 97 8.89 7.12 -3.70
C LEU A 97 7.75 6.39 -4.44
N LEU A 98 7.17 5.44 -3.79
CA LEU A 98 6.11 4.56 -4.26
C LEU A 98 5.00 4.56 -3.21
N GLU A 99 3.74 4.38 -3.64
CA GLU A 99 2.59 4.18 -2.74
C GLU A 99 2.43 5.29 -1.66
N GLY A 100 3.03 6.46 -1.89
CA GLY A 100 2.94 7.64 -1.03
C GLY A 100 3.99 7.74 0.08
N ASP A 101 4.49 6.61 0.61
CA ASP A 101 5.43 6.53 1.74
C ASP A 101 6.48 5.41 1.64
N ILE A 102 6.40 4.56 0.63
CA ILE A 102 7.43 3.56 0.39
C ILE A 102 8.60 4.21 -0.34
N MET A 103 9.70 4.42 0.37
CA MET A 103 10.91 5.08 -0.16
C MET A 103 12.05 4.08 -0.28
N ILE A 104 12.45 3.79 -1.51
CA ILE A 104 13.48 2.78 -1.80
C ILE A 104 14.63 3.43 -2.57
N PRO A 105 15.88 3.38 -2.06
CA PRO A 105 17.07 3.76 -2.82
C PRO A 105 17.18 2.98 -4.13
N HIS A 106 17.72 3.64 -5.17
CA HIS A 106 17.83 3.05 -6.51
C HIS A 106 18.53 1.67 -6.49
N ASP A 107 19.70 1.58 -5.86
CA ASP A 107 20.47 0.33 -5.83
C ASP A 107 19.73 -0.78 -5.07
N GLN A 108 18.99 -0.42 -4.02
CA GLN A 108 18.16 -1.38 -3.27
C GLN A 108 17.00 -1.86 -4.13
N LEU A 109 16.27 -0.97 -4.82
CA LEU A 109 15.17 -1.34 -5.70
C LEU A 109 15.63 -2.30 -6.81
N MET A 110 16.76 -2.00 -7.44
CA MET A 110 17.31 -2.83 -8.51
C MET A 110 17.80 -4.20 -8.02
N ALA A 111 18.28 -4.28 -6.78
CA ALA A 111 18.74 -5.52 -6.15
C ALA A 111 17.63 -6.36 -5.53
N MET A 112 16.41 -5.81 -5.34
CA MET A 112 15.29 -6.58 -4.78
C MET A 112 14.89 -7.71 -5.72
N GLU A 113 14.64 -8.88 -5.16
CA GLU A 113 14.09 -10.03 -5.89
C GLU A 113 12.70 -10.36 -5.36
N PHE A 114 11.86 -10.87 -6.26
CA PHE A 114 10.55 -11.37 -5.90
C PHE A 114 10.71 -12.76 -5.27
N GLY A 115 10.24 -12.93 -4.04
CA GLY A 115 10.21 -14.25 -3.39
C GLY A 115 9.08 -15.11 -3.95
N ASP A 116 9.39 -16.32 -4.38
CA ASP A 116 8.42 -17.27 -4.90
C ASP A 116 7.34 -17.61 -3.86
N GLY A 117 6.09 -17.34 -4.17
CA GLY A 117 4.98 -18.10 -3.61
C GLY A 117 3.86 -17.36 -2.92
N ILE A 118 2.69 -17.58 -3.47
CA ILE A 118 1.34 -17.69 -2.91
C ILE A 118 0.50 -16.42 -2.87
N THR A 119 -0.61 -16.51 -3.59
CA THR A 119 -1.75 -15.59 -3.64
C THR A 119 -2.56 -15.63 -2.35
N SER A 120 -2.78 -14.51 -1.71
CA SER A 120 -3.94 -14.15 -0.90
C SER A 120 -3.76 -12.88 -0.05
N LYS A 121 -4.79 -12.40 0.58
CA LYS A 121 -5.15 -10.99 0.91
C LYS A 121 -5.07 -10.70 2.41
N GLN A 122 -4.46 -9.90 2.92
CA GLN A 122 -4.01 -8.85 3.85
C GLN A 122 -2.49 -8.85 3.82
N TYR A 123 -1.84 -7.70 3.94
CA TYR A 123 -0.86 -7.40 2.93
C TYR A 123 0.52 -7.28 3.56
N ARG A 124 1.31 -8.32 3.31
CA ARG A 124 2.74 -8.33 3.58
C ARG A 124 3.53 -8.47 2.29
N THR A 125 4.79 -8.10 2.33
CA THR A 125 5.77 -8.45 1.28
C THR A 125 6.08 -9.95 1.32
N SER A 126 6.65 -10.47 0.23
CA SER A 126 7.19 -11.85 0.20
C SER A 126 8.35 -12.02 1.17
N ASN A 127 9.15 -10.97 1.37
CA ASN A 127 10.28 -10.96 2.28
C ASN A 127 9.82 -10.55 3.69
N LEU A 128 10.15 -11.36 4.69
CA LEU A 128 10.00 -11.06 6.11
C LEU A 128 11.38 -10.96 6.77
N VAL A 129 11.42 -10.40 7.96
CA VAL A 129 12.63 -10.39 8.79
C VAL A 129 12.82 -11.75 9.41
N SER A 130 14.05 -12.20 9.56
CA SER A 130 14.37 -13.43 10.30
C SER A 130 14.13 -13.24 11.79
N ASP A 131 13.77 -14.31 12.49
CA ASP A 131 13.56 -14.31 13.93
C ASP A 131 14.77 -13.76 14.69
N GLY A 132 14.51 -13.06 15.79
CA GLY A 132 15.55 -12.57 16.67
C GLY A 132 15.39 -11.11 17.11
N VAL A 133 16.51 -10.56 17.60
CA VAL A 133 16.54 -9.18 18.12
C VAL A 133 16.94 -8.22 17.01
N ILE A 134 16.09 -7.25 16.74
CA ILE A 134 16.32 -6.13 15.81
C ILE A 134 16.83 -4.95 16.62
N THR A 135 18.05 -4.51 16.36
CA THR A 135 18.60 -3.31 17.00
C THR A 135 18.10 -2.05 16.28
N ILE A 136 17.38 -1.19 17.02
CA ILE A 136 16.82 0.06 16.51
C ILE A 136 17.42 1.26 17.23
N ILE A 137 17.73 2.33 16.51
CA ILE A 137 18.21 3.58 17.09
C ILE A 137 17.33 4.76 16.67
N GLY A 138 16.87 5.55 17.64
CA GLY A 138 16.40 6.90 17.42
C GLY A 138 17.60 7.85 17.29
N TYR A 139 17.80 8.44 16.13
CA TYR A 139 18.91 9.35 15.87
C TYR A 139 18.67 10.70 16.52
N THR A 140 19.59 11.13 17.42
CA THR A 140 19.42 12.32 18.27
C THR A 140 20.56 13.33 18.14
N ALA A 141 21.21 13.39 16.97
CA ALA A 141 22.19 14.44 16.74
C ALA A 141 21.54 15.83 16.79
N ASN A 142 22.30 16.82 17.21
CA ASN A 142 21.86 18.22 17.22
C ASN A 142 21.94 18.84 15.81
N ASN A 143 21.11 18.32 14.91
CA ASN A 143 20.97 18.78 13.52
C ASN A 143 19.53 18.52 13.02
N SER A 144 19.27 18.82 11.73
CA SER A 144 17.94 18.64 11.10
C SER A 144 17.43 17.20 11.08
N ASN A 145 18.32 16.22 11.20
CA ASN A 145 17.95 14.80 11.19
C ASN A 145 17.72 14.23 12.59
N GLY A 146 18.03 14.99 13.66
CA GLY A 146 17.79 14.55 15.02
C GLY A 146 16.30 14.51 15.37
N LEU A 147 15.84 13.41 15.95
CA LEU A 147 14.47 13.26 16.43
C LEU A 147 14.13 14.29 17.51
N THR A 148 12.99 14.94 17.38
CA THR A 148 12.40 15.77 18.45
C THR A 148 12.00 14.94 19.66
N THR A 149 11.77 15.58 20.81
CA THR A 149 11.30 14.89 22.02
C THR A 149 9.99 14.11 21.77
N LYS A 150 9.04 14.68 20.99
CA LYS A 150 7.79 13.99 20.66
C LYS A 150 8.05 12.74 19.80
N MET A 151 8.92 12.83 18.81
CA MET A 151 9.32 11.69 17.98
C MET A 151 10.03 10.61 18.81
N GLN A 152 10.89 11.00 19.76
CA GLN A 152 11.52 10.05 20.67
C GLN A 152 10.50 9.32 21.56
N THR A 153 9.52 10.06 22.07
CA THR A 153 8.41 9.48 22.85
C THR A 153 7.57 8.52 22.00
N GLY A 154 7.15 8.95 20.81
CA GLY A 154 6.39 8.08 19.89
C GLY A 154 7.16 6.84 19.46
N LEU A 155 8.48 6.95 19.23
CA LEU A 155 9.33 5.79 18.92
C LEU A 155 9.42 4.82 20.11
N GLN A 156 9.54 5.33 21.32
CA GLN A 156 9.56 4.47 22.51
C GLN A 156 8.23 3.69 22.63
N TRP A 157 7.10 4.39 22.51
CA TRP A 157 5.78 3.77 22.62
C TRP A 157 5.53 2.75 21.53
N ALA A 158 5.84 3.09 20.26
CA ALA A 158 5.70 2.15 19.14
C ALA A 158 6.54 0.87 19.37
N VAL A 159 7.78 0.99 19.83
CA VAL A 159 8.63 -0.16 20.12
C VAL A 159 8.08 -0.98 21.30
N ASP A 160 7.56 -0.32 22.32
CA ASP A 160 6.94 -1.00 23.47
C ASP A 160 5.70 -1.80 23.04
N ASN A 161 4.87 -1.25 22.11
CA ASN A 161 3.71 -1.93 21.54
C ASN A 161 4.09 -3.18 20.76
N TYR A 162 5.09 -3.12 19.89
CA TYR A 162 5.61 -4.32 19.20
C TYR A 162 6.11 -5.37 20.18
N ASN A 163 6.95 -4.98 21.14
CA ASN A 163 7.56 -5.90 22.11
C ASN A 163 6.53 -6.53 23.07
N ALA A 164 5.42 -5.84 23.35
CA ALA A 164 4.35 -6.36 24.20
C ALA A 164 3.61 -7.57 23.58
N LEU A 165 3.72 -7.80 22.27
CA LEU A 165 3.01 -8.88 21.58
C LEU A 165 3.65 -10.26 21.76
N GLY A 166 4.95 -10.34 22.15
CA GLY A 166 5.67 -11.59 22.35
C GLY A 166 5.88 -12.38 21.06
N LEU A 167 6.28 -11.68 20.00
CA LEU A 167 6.58 -12.22 18.68
C LEU A 167 7.95 -12.93 18.64
N ASP A 168 8.24 -13.68 17.59
CA ASP A 168 9.56 -14.29 17.37
C ASP A 168 10.63 -13.23 17.00
N ILE A 169 10.22 -12.00 16.67
CA ILE A 169 11.08 -10.83 16.59
C ILE A 169 10.87 -9.91 17.80
N SER A 170 11.92 -9.18 18.20
CA SER A 170 11.83 -8.14 19.25
C SER A 170 12.77 -6.99 18.93
N PHE A 171 12.47 -5.81 19.47
CA PHE A 171 13.22 -4.60 19.21
C PHE A 171 14.05 -4.17 20.41
N GLN A 172 15.34 -3.93 20.20
CA GLN A 172 16.24 -3.33 21.19
C GLN A 172 16.49 -1.87 20.85
N LEU A 173 15.72 -0.97 21.47
CA LEU A 173 15.81 0.47 21.23
C LEU A 173 16.96 1.13 21.97
N THR A 174 17.64 2.02 21.29
CA THR A 174 18.63 2.96 21.85
C THR A 174 18.42 4.35 21.25
N PHE A 175 18.92 5.38 21.93
CA PHE A 175 18.97 6.74 21.37
C PHE A 175 20.42 7.22 21.28
N GLY A 176 20.76 7.95 20.24
CA GLY A 176 22.12 8.45 20.03
C GLY A 176 22.45 8.74 18.57
N THR A 177 23.74 8.81 18.28
CA THR A 177 24.24 9.16 16.93
C THR A 177 24.98 8.01 16.24
N ASN A 178 25.28 6.93 16.95
CA ASN A 178 26.10 5.82 16.46
C ASN A 178 25.21 4.75 15.79
N TYR A 179 24.78 5.02 14.56
CA TYR A 179 23.78 4.24 13.83
C TYR A 179 24.35 3.20 12.85
N GLN A 180 25.66 3.21 12.60
CA GLN A 180 26.28 2.43 11.51
C GLN A 180 25.99 0.93 11.63
N ASN A 181 26.09 0.39 12.85
CA ASN A 181 25.93 -1.03 13.16
C ASN A 181 24.52 -1.37 13.72
N LYS A 182 23.53 -0.54 13.44
CA LYS A 182 22.15 -0.78 13.84
C LYS A 182 21.36 -1.34 12.64
N ASP A 183 20.43 -2.23 12.92
CA ASP A 183 19.57 -2.81 11.91
C ASP A 183 18.57 -1.77 11.39
N MET A 184 18.02 -0.94 12.28
CA MET A 184 17.09 0.12 11.94
C MET A 184 17.51 1.47 12.52
N VAL A 185 17.26 2.54 11.77
CA VAL A 185 17.59 3.93 12.14
C VAL A 185 16.35 4.80 11.91
N VAL A 186 15.79 5.33 12.98
CA VAL A 186 14.67 6.27 12.92
C VAL A 186 15.21 7.69 13.05
N TYR A 187 14.90 8.55 12.08
CA TYR A 187 15.44 9.92 12.05
C TYR A 187 14.47 10.90 11.38
N GLN A 188 14.66 12.20 11.68
CA GLN A 188 13.84 13.25 11.10
C GLN A 188 14.33 13.67 9.72
N VAL A 189 13.39 14.01 8.82
CA VAL A 189 13.65 14.70 7.55
C VAL A 189 12.67 15.85 7.36
N SER A 190 12.97 16.76 6.44
CA SER A 190 12.03 17.81 6.03
C SER A 190 10.89 17.20 5.20
N GLY A 191 9.65 17.60 5.48
CA GLY A 191 8.49 17.15 4.73
C GLY A 191 7.17 17.54 5.39
N GLY A 192 6.05 17.29 4.71
CA GLY A 192 4.69 17.35 5.26
C GLY A 192 4.50 16.36 6.41
N ALA A 193 3.30 16.31 7.01
CA ALA A 193 3.02 15.30 8.03
C ALA A 193 3.07 13.88 7.44
N GLY A 194 3.73 12.95 8.13
CA GLY A 194 3.90 11.56 7.71
C GLY A 194 5.32 11.05 7.93
N GLY A 195 5.62 9.92 7.30
CA GLY A 195 6.93 9.29 7.31
C GLY A 195 7.24 8.63 5.95
N SER A 196 8.29 7.84 5.90
CA SER A 196 8.54 6.89 4.82
C SER A 196 9.54 5.83 5.24
N ALA A 197 9.31 4.61 4.77
CA ALA A 197 10.23 3.49 4.94
C ALA A 197 10.29 2.65 3.66
N GLY A 198 11.16 1.66 3.63
CA GLY A 198 11.17 0.61 2.62
C GLY A 198 10.74 -0.73 3.21
N PHE A 199 10.98 -1.81 2.47
CA PHE A 199 10.63 -3.16 2.89
C PHE A 199 11.84 -4.00 3.28
N PRO A 200 11.66 -5.10 4.04
CA PRO A 200 12.74 -6.00 4.42
C PRO A 200 13.34 -6.69 3.19
N SER A 201 14.60 -7.06 3.29
CA SER A 201 15.32 -7.77 2.24
C SER A 201 16.34 -8.75 2.83
N GLY A 202 16.38 -9.97 2.29
CA GLY A 202 17.34 -10.99 2.72
C GLY A 202 17.27 -11.34 4.22
N GLY A 203 16.07 -11.31 4.81
CA GLY A 203 15.86 -11.59 6.23
C GLY A 203 16.21 -10.43 7.16
N ASN A 204 16.62 -9.28 6.64
CA ASN A 204 16.91 -8.08 7.42
C ASN A 204 15.79 -7.06 7.28
N PRO A 205 15.47 -6.25 8.32
CA PRO A 205 14.52 -5.16 8.23
C PRO A 205 15.04 -4.07 7.28
N ASN A 206 14.12 -3.25 6.76
CA ASN A 206 14.56 -2.01 6.11
C ASN A 206 15.27 -1.12 7.14
N LYS A 207 16.46 -0.64 6.77
CA LYS A 207 17.31 0.12 7.70
C LYS A 207 16.78 1.51 8.01
N TRP A 208 16.12 2.17 7.07
CA TRP A 208 15.89 3.60 7.13
C TRP A 208 14.41 3.91 7.35
N VAL A 209 14.09 4.47 8.51
CA VAL A 209 12.76 4.96 8.89
C VAL A 209 12.82 6.47 9.02
N ARG A 210 12.15 7.17 8.11
CA ARG A 210 12.19 8.62 7.97
C ARG A 210 10.90 9.23 8.49
N ILE A 211 11.00 10.16 9.41
CA ILE A 211 9.86 10.84 10.02
C ILE A 211 9.89 12.31 9.64
N ASN A 212 8.83 12.79 9.04
CA ASN A 212 8.77 14.13 8.50
C ASN A 212 8.58 15.19 9.59
N SER A 213 9.27 16.31 9.48
CA SER A 213 9.17 17.43 10.41
C SER A 213 7.77 18.05 10.49
N GLY A 214 6.93 17.85 9.48
CA GLY A 214 5.53 18.29 9.46
C GLY A 214 4.65 17.63 10.52
N LEU A 215 5.11 16.58 11.22
CA LEU A 215 4.43 16.00 12.38
C LEU A 215 4.52 16.87 13.64
N ALA A 216 5.39 17.86 13.71
CA ALA A 216 5.65 18.66 14.92
C ALA A 216 4.40 19.18 15.65
N PRO A 217 3.30 19.66 15.00
CA PRO A 217 2.10 20.12 15.69
C PRO A 217 1.24 18.99 16.31
N TYR A 218 1.42 17.73 15.90
CA TYR A 218 0.57 16.61 16.29
C TYR A 218 0.89 16.09 17.71
N SER A 219 -0.01 15.25 18.25
CA SER A 219 0.14 14.62 19.58
C SER A 219 1.24 13.54 19.56
N ASN A 220 1.66 13.08 20.73
CA ASN A 220 2.60 11.94 20.83
C ASN A 220 1.99 10.66 20.25
N ASN A 221 0.67 10.43 20.40
CA ASN A 221 -0.02 9.28 19.84
C ASN A 221 0.09 9.25 18.29
N VAL A 222 -0.06 10.42 17.64
CA VAL A 222 0.12 10.49 16.18
C VAL A 222 1.58 10.25 15.78
N HIS A 223 2.55 10.70 16.58
CA HIS A 223 3.97 10.34 16.34
C HIS A 223 4.18 8.84 16.51
N GLU A 224 3.59 8.22 17.53
CA GLU A 224 3.61 6.78 17.76
C GLU A 224 3.00 6.03 16.58
N HIS A 225 1.79 6.44 16.14
CA HIS A 225 1.11 5.85 14.99
C HIS A 225 1.99 5.86 13.75
N VAL A 226 2.48 7.03 13.34
CA VAL A 226 3.31 7.16 12.13
C VAL A 226 4.61 6.36 12.26
N ILE A 227 5.28 6.42 13.40
CA ILE A 227 6.54 5.67 13.60
C ILE A 227 6.26 4.16 13.63
N GLY A 228 5.20 3.72 14.27
CA GLY A 228 4.77 2.31 14.30
C GLY A 228 4.42 1.79 12.90
N HIS A 229 3.74 2.61 12.09
CA HIS A 229 3.41 2.34 10.69
C HIS A 229 4.70 2.14 9.84
N GLU A 230 5.66 3.06 9.94
CA GLU A 230 6.92 2.97 9.17
C GLU A 230 7.81 1.79 9.63
N ILE A 231 7.79 1.45 10.93
CA ILE A 231 8.39 0.21 11.42
C ILE A 231 7.67 -1.00 10.81
N GLY A 232 6.36 -0.96 10.70
CA GLY A 232 5.54 -1.98 10.06
C GLY A 232 6.00 -2.29 8.63
N HIS A 233 6.18 -1.26 7.80
CA HIS A 233 6.76 -1.43 6.45
C HIS A 233 8.15 -2.05 6.50
N SER A 234 8.99 -1.55 7.41
CA SER A 234 10.38 -2.01 7.56
C SER A 234 10.50 -3.49 7.93
N ILE A 235 9.46 -4.09 8.49
CA ILE A 235 9.38 -5.53 8.82
C ILE A 235 8.48 -6.32 7.88
N GLY A 236 7.85 -5.69 6.87
CA GLY A 236 7.16 -6.40 5.80
C GLY A 236 5.67 -6.17 5.67
N PHE A 237 5.05 -5.30 6.46
CA PHE A 237 3.67 -4.88 6.21
C PHE A 237 3.58 -4.01 4.96
N ARG A 238 2.44 -4.13 4.28
CA ARG A 238 1.96 -3.18 3.28
C ARG A 238 0.72 -2.45 3.80
N HIS A 239 0.23 -1.46 3.07
CA HIS A 239 -1.02 -0.78 3.45
C HIS A 239 -2.18 -1.77 3.52
N SER A 240 -2.99 -1.66 4.57
CA SER A 240 -4.17 -2.51 4.75
C SER A 240 -5.28 -2.18 3.75
N ASP A 241 -5.30 -0.96 3.23
CA ASP A 241 -6.26 -0.46 2.24
C ASP A 241 -5.66 -0.19 0.85
N TYR A 242 -4.51 -0.80 0.50
CA TYR A 242 -3.85 -0.61 -0.79
C TYR A 242 -4.79 -0.81 -2.00
N PHE A 243 -5.79 -1.67 -1.88
CA PHE A 243 -6.77 -1.98 -2.94
C PHE A 243 -7.82 -0.88 -3.15
N SER A 244 -7.89 0.13 -2.28
CA SER A 244 -8.95 1.14 -2.33
C SER A 244 -8.53 2.54 -1.89
N ARG A 245 -7.48 2.70 -1.07
CA ARG A 245 -7.08 3.95 -0.40
C ARG A 245 -8.23 4.69 0.28
N GLN A 246 -9.15 3.92 0.89
CA GLN A 246 -10.31 4.48 1.56
C GLN A 246 -9.93 5.36 2.75
N SER A 247 -8.84 5.06 3.45
CA SER A 247 -8.30 5.91 4.52
C SER A 247 -7.95 7.33 4.03
N CYS A 248 -7.57 7.46 2.76
CA CYS A 248 -7.27 8.74 2.09
C CYS A 248 -8.50 9.41 1.47
N GLY A 249 -9.71 8.88 1.68
CA GLY A 249 -10.95 9.35 1.05
C GLY A 249 -11.00 9.08 -0.46
N GLN A 250 -10.21 8.14 -0.94
CA GLN A 250 -10.15 7.72 -2.35
C GLN A 250 -10.90 6.40 -2.53
N ASN A 251 -11.18 6.06 -3.78
CA ASN A 251 -11.64 4.73 -4.17
C ASN A 251 -10.82 4.33 -5.41
N SER A 252 -9.52 4.33 -5.24
CA SER A 252 -8.56 3.96 -6.28
C SER A 252 -7.84 2.68 -5.85
N ASN A 253 -7.91 1.66 -6.69
CA ASN A 253 -7.10 0.48 -6.52
C ASN A 253 -5.66 0.84 -6.92
N GLU A 254 -4.71 0.67 -6.00
CA GLU A 254 -3.27 0.83 -6.24
C GLU A 254 -2.71 -0.24 -7.19
N GLY A 255 -3.60 -0.94 -7.90
CA GLY A 255 -3.26 -2.01 -8.81
C GLY A 255 -3.16 -3.35 -8.09
N SER A 256 -4.14 -4.19 -8.34
CA SER A 256 -4.08 -5.62 -8.05
C SER A 256 -3.24 -6.32 -9.12
N ALA A 257 -2.00 -5.93 -9.31
CA ALA A 257 -1.07 -6.77 -10.03
C ALA A 257 -0.81 -8.01 -9.15
N GLY A 258 -1.80 -8.81 -9.02
CA GLY A 258 -1.92 -10.21 -8.61
C GLY A 258 -1.04 -10.79 -7.52
N VAL A 259 0.09 -10.22 -7.12
CA VAL A 259 1.09 -10.92 -6.31
C VAL A 259 1.82 -10.06 -5.27
N GLY A 260 1.74 -8.74 -5.30
CA GLY A 260 2.53 -7.86 -4.41
C GLY A 260 1.97 -7.61 -3.03
N ALA A 261 0.83 -8.18 -2.68
CA ALA A 261 0.22 -8.04 -1.37
C ALA A 261 -0.35 -9.40 -0.93
N ILE A 262 0.40 -10.09 -0.08
CA ILE A 262 0.04 -11.42 0.41
C ILE A 262 -0.90 -11.25 1.60
N HIS A 263 -2.12 -11.75 1.51
CA HIS A 263 -3.08 -11.72 2.63
C HIS A 263 -2.64 -12.59 3.78
N ILE A 264 -2.73 -12.02 4.95
CA ILE A 264 -2.46 -12.70 6.20
C ILE A 264 -3.75 -13.41 6.66
N PRO A 265 -3.76 -14.74 6.80
CA PRO A 265 -4.94 -15.48 7.25
C PRO A 265 -5.46 -14.99 8.60
N GLY A 266 -6.78 -14.90 8.71
CA GLY A 266 -7.45 -14.47 9.95
C GLY A 266 -7.73 -12.98 10.06
N THR A 267 -7.35 -12.20 9.06
CA THR A 267 -7.61 -10.77 9.01
C THR A 267 -8.66 -10.39 7.96
N PRO A 268 -9.29 -9.21 8.02
CA PRO A 268 -10.30 -8.78 7.05
C PRO A 268 -9.77 -8.71 5.62
N THR A 269 -10.62 -9.02 4.65
CA THR A 269 -10.34 -8.83 3.22
C THR A 269 -10.81 -7.48 2.69
N GLY A 270 -11.52 -6.71 3.50
CA GLY A 270 -11.97 -5.35 3.22
C GLY A 270 -11.17 -4.33 4.01
N TRP A 271 -11.45 -3.04 3.75
CA TRP A 271 -10.85 -1.95 4.51
C TRP A 271 -11.14 -2.07 6.00
N ASP A 272 -10.10 -1.95 6.79
CA ASP A 272 -10.13 -1.86 8.24
C ASP A 272 -9.80 -0.41 8.66
N PRO A 273 -10.80 0.41 9.02
CA PRO A 273 -10.60 1.83 9.28
C PRO A 273 -9.75 2.14 10.51
N THR A 274 -9.46 1.15 11.34
CA THR A 274 -8.66 1.31 12.57
C THR A 274 -7.30 0.62 12.51
N SER A 275 -6.92 0.05 11.35
CA SER A 275 -5.61 -0.55 11.18
C SER A 275 -4.50 0.51 11.24
N LEU A 276 -3.44 0.23 11.98
CA LEU A 276 -2.22 1.03 12.00
C LEU A 276 -1.63 1.18 10.59
N MET A 277 -1.85 0.20 9.71
CA MET A 277 -1.28 0.13 8.37
C MET A 277 -2.18 0.74 7.29
N ASN A 278 -3.11 1.63 7.62
CA ASN A 278 -3.82 2.42 6.63
C ASN A 278 -2.89 3.43 5.93
N ALA A 279 -3.05 3.61 4.61
CA ALA A 279 -2.20 4.51 3.82
C ALA A 279 -2.28 6.00 4.26
N CYS A 280 -3.38 6.42 4.89
CA CYS A 280 -3.54 7.76 5.45
C CYS A 280 -4.02 7.67 6.89
N PHE A 281 -3.51 8.57 7.71
CA PHE A 281 -3.84 8.68 9.14
C PHE A 281 -4.60 9.97 9.44
N SER A 282 -5.28 10.01 10.57
CA SER A 282 -5.97 11.19 11.10
C SER A 282 -5.19 11.84 12.24
N SER A 283 -5.59 13.08 12.61
CA SER A 283 -5.02 13.77 13.78
C SER A 283 -5.46 13.18 15.12
N SER A 284 -6.36 12.20 15.11
CA SER A 284 -6.94 11.55 16.30
C SER A 284 -6.49 10.12 16.51
N GLU A 285 -5.49 9.64 15.74
CA GLU A 285 -4.92 8.32 15.96
C GLU A 285 -4.38 8.16 17.39
N ASP A 286 -4.58 6.97 17.96
CA ASP A 286 -4.11 6.62 19.30
C ASP A 286 -2.73 5.92 19.31
N GLY A 287 -2.27 5.44 18.16
CA GLY A 287 -0.97 4.79 17.99
C GLY A 287 -1.00 3.28 18.25
N GLU A 288 -2.14 2.73 18.65
CA GLU A 288 -2.28 1.35 19.09
C GLU A 288 -2.59 0.39 17.93
N PHE A 289 -2.13 -0.86 18.05
CA PHE A 289 -2.56 -1.94 17.18
C PHE A 289 -4.00 -2.34 17.45
N ASN A 290 -4.81 -2.46 16.42
CA ASN A 290 -6.09 -3.13 16.56
C ASN A 290 -5.94 -4.67 16.59
N SER A 291 -7.04 -5.39 16.80
CA SER A 291 -7.02 -6.86 16.89
C SER A 291 -6.59 -7.54 15.59
N ASN A 292 -6.79 -6.92 14.43
CA ASN A 292 -6.41 -7.46 13.13
C ASN A 292 -4.93 -7.23 12.86
N ASP A 293 -4.37 -6.09 13.25
CA ASP A 293 -2.93 -5.82 13.21
C ASP A 293 -2.17 -6.83 14.09
N ILE A 294 -2.68 -7.07 15.31
CA ILE A 294 -2.11 -8.07 16.22
C ILE A 294 -2.17 -9.50 15.63
N THR A 295 -3.30 -9.85 15.00
CA THR A 295 -3.46 -11.14 14.30
C THR A 295 -2.45 -11.28 13.18
N ALA A 296 -2.27 -10.21 12.41
CA ALA A 296 -1.32 -10.15 11.32
C ALA A 296 0.13 -10.32 11.81
N LEU A 297 0.54 -9.57 12.84
CA LEU A 297 1.87 -9.64 13.42
C LEU A 297 2.19 -11.03 13.95
N ARG A 298 1.26 -11.65 14.68
CA ARG A 298 1.41 -13.02 15.21
C ARG A 298 1.42 -14.11 14.14
N TRP A 299 0.94 -13.81 12.96
CA TRP A 299 1.02 -14.72 11.82
C TRP A 299 2.36 -14.57 11.09
N MET A 300 2.89 -13.35 11.04
CA MET A 300 4.16 -13.06 10.37
C MET A 300 5.38 -13.50 11.21
N TYR A 301 5.23 -13.42 12.54
CA TYR A 301 6.33 -13.57 13.51
C TYR A 301 5.94 -14.38 14.74
#